data_84ad7d54ad2ad3bed3a1a29c7d0bd2b3
#
_entry.id   84ad7d54ad2ad3bed3a1a29c7d0bd2b3
#
_cell.length_a   1.000
_cell.length_b   1.000
_cell.length_c   1.000
_cell.angle_alpha   90.00
_cell.angle_beta   90.00
_cell.angle_gamma   90.00
#
_symmetry.space_group_name_H-M   'P 1'
#
loop_
_entity.id
_entity.type
_entity.pdbx_description
1 polymer ?
#
loop_
_entity_poly.entity_id
_entity_poly.type
_entity_poly.pdbx_seq_one_letter_code
_entity_poly.pdbx_strand_id
1 'polypeptide(L)'
;IPKQKQEDAKYLTIRGRRHIEDKFRNMLKETKERVYLSVSASVLDLFKEELLGLVAQKKKVVLLTDEEYSMDGAIIYRTKKFENLSGSADCEGDADGQLRLITDSNYALTGELQDKETSTCLYSANPNLVRLLKDALANEIRLIEIEKKDASI
;
A
#
# COMPACT_ATOMS: atom_id res chain seq x y z
N ILE A 1 -11.18 30.07 13.22
CA ILE A 1 -9.77 30.26 12.97
C ILE A 1 -9.21 29.12 12.15
N PRO A 2 -8.54 29.43 11.05
CA PRO A 2 -8.24 28.42 10.02
C PRO A 2 -7.23 27.35 10.40
N LYS A 3 -6.47 27.52 11.45
CA LYS A 3 -5.41 26.57 11.81
C LYS A 3 -5.93 25.21 12.30
N GLN A 4 -7.11 25.17 12.87
CA GLN A 4 -7.68 23.93 13.37
C GLN A 4 -8.11 23.01 12.24
N LYS A 5 -8.51 23.57 11.12
CA LYS A 5 -8.92 22.79 9.96
C LYS A 5 -7.77 22.04 9.32
N GLN A 6 -6.55 22.53 9.46
CA GLN A 6 -5.38 21.86 8.91
C GLN A 6 -5.01 20.61 9.70
N GLU A 7 -5.22 20.62 11.00
CA GLU A 7 -4.97 19.44 11.82
C GLU A 7 -6.00 18.36 11.58
N ASP A 8 -7.26 18.75 11.34
CA ASP A 8 -8.32 17.79 11.03
C ASP A 8 -8.09 17.09 9.70
N ALA A 9 -7.38 17.71 8.78
CA ALA A 9 -7.04 17.10 7.50
C ALA A 9 -5.98 16.01 7.58
N LYS A 10 -5.33 15.83 8.74
CA LYS A 10 -4.33 14.79 8.93
C LYS A 10 -4.91 13.38 8.99
N TYR A 11 -6.19 13.28 9.24
CA TYR A 11 -6.90 12.01 9.27
C TYR A 11 -8.20 12.17 8.50
N LEU A 12 -8.38 11.32 7.50
CA LEU A 12 -9.59 11.35 6.69
C LEU A 12 -10.02 9.93 6.40
N THR A 13 -11.27 9.61 6.79
CA THR A 13 -11.86 8.32 6.47
C THR A 13 -12.53 8.42 5.11
N ILE A 14 -12.17 7.52 4.20
CA ILE A 14 -12.74 7.47 2.86
C ILE A 14 -13.55 6.22 2.75
N ARG A 15 -14.81 6.36 2.37
CA ARG A 15 -15.75 5.25 2.25
C ARG A 15 -16.15 5.08 0.81
N GLY A 16 -16.24 3.82 0.39
CA GLY A 16 -16.68 3.45 -0.94
C GLY A 16 -15.51 3.24 -1.88
N ARG A 17 -15.60 2.14 -2.66
CA ARG A 17 -14.52 1.76 -3.56
C ARG A 17 -14.12 2.89 -4.53
N ARG A 18 -15.10 3.55 -5.11
CA ARG A 18 -14.83 4.60 -6.08
C ARG A 18 -14.04 5.75 -5.49
N HIS A 19 -14.42 6.19 -4.30
CA HIS A 19 -13.73 7.27 -3.63
C HIS A 19 -12.33 6.87 -3.20
N ILE A 20 -12.16 5.63 -2.79
CA ILE A 20 -10.85 5.09 -2.44
C ILE A 20 -9.95 5.03 -3.67
N GLU A 21 -10.47 4.56 -4.81
CA GLU A 21 -9.70 4.53 -6.05
C GLU A 21 -9.29 5.93 -6.50
N ASP A 22 -10.20 6.90 -6.40
CA ASP A 22 -9.90 8.28 -6.77
C ASP A 22 -8.79 8.85 -5.88
N LYS A 23 -8.86 8.61 -4.59
CA LYS A 23 -7.83 9.07 -3.67
C LYS A 23 -6.49 8.41 -3.96
N PHE A 24 -6.52 7.12 -4.25
CA PHE A 24 -5.32 6.35 -4.59
C PHE A 24 -4.64 6.96 -5.83
N ARG A 25 -5.41 7.18 -6.89
CA ARG A 25 -4.88 7.77 -8.12
C ARG A 25 -4.30 9.15 -7.89
N ASN A 26 -5.01 9.96 -7.11
CA ASN A 26 -4.52 11.31 -6.81
C ASN A 26 -3.21 11.28 -6.04
N MET A 27 -3.09 10.39 -5.08
CA MET A 27 -1.84 10.23 -4.34
C MET A 27 -0.69 9.81 -5.25
N LEU A 28 -0.94 8.89 -6.19
CA LEU A 28 0.07 8.48 -7.15
C LEU A 28 0.48 9.64 -8.05
N LYS A 29 -0.49 10.41 -8.54
CA LYS A 29 -0.21 11.57 -9.40
C LYS A 29 0.59 12.65 -8.68
N GLU A 30 0.33 12.83 -7.40
CA GLU A 30 1.01 13.85 -6.60
C GLU A 30 2.37 13.40 -6.07
N THR A 31 2.74 12.13 -6.30
CA THR A 31 4.01 11.60 -5.82
C THR A 31 5.19 12.30 -6.49
N LYS A 32 6.13 12.74 -5.70
CA LYS A 32 7.31 13.45 -6.17
C LYS A 32 8.56 12.60 -6.21
N GLU A 33 8.72 11.68 -5.26
CA GLU A 33 9.95 10.92 -5.12
C GLU A 33 9.76 9.41 -5.09
N ARG A 34 8.82 8.91 -4.29
CA ARG A 34 8.74 7.48 -4.05
C ARG A 34 7.36 7.00 -3.63
N VAL A 35 7.10 5.74 -3.96
CA VAL A 35 5.87 5.05 -3.57
C VAL A 35 6.23 3.70 -2.98
N TYR A 36 5.63 3.39 -1.84
CA TYR A 36 5.62 2.04 -1.26
C TYR A 36 4.18 1.56 -1.24
N LEU A 37 3.91 0.44 -1.86
CA LEU A 37 2.55 -0.06 -2.01
C LEU A 37 2.49 -1.55 -1.70
N SER A 38 1.61 -1.94 -0.78
CA SER A 38 1.33 -3.34 -0.47
C SER A 38 -0.14 -3.62 -0.77
N VAL A 39 -0.39 -4.35 -1.84
CA VAL A 39 -1.75 -4.73 -2.26
C VAL A 39 -1.71 -6.04 -3.04
N SER A 40 -2.89 -6.60 -3.32
CA SER A 40 -2.99 -7.77 -4.17
C SER A 40 -2.62 -7.45 -5.62
N ALA A 41 -2.24 -8.47 -6.37
CA ALA A 41 -1.85 -8.31 -7.77
C ALA A 41 -2.98 -7.75 -8.63
N SER A 42 -4.23 -8.10 -8.32
CA SER A 42 -5.37 -7.60 -9.06
C SER A 42 -5.53 -6.09 -8.92
N VAL A 43 -5.23 -5.54 -7.75
CA VAL A 43 -5.27 -4.10 -7.53
C VAL A 43 -4.11 -3.42 -8.26
N LEU A 44 -2.94 -4.06 -8.29
CA LEU A 44 -1.81 -3.52 -9.05
C LEU A 44 -2.15 -3.35 -10.53
N ASP A 45 -2.88 -4.30 -11.10
CA ASP A 45 -3.31 -4.21 -12.50
C ASP A 45 -4.23 -3.02 -12.75
N LEU A 46 -5.09 -2.69 -11.78
CA LEU A 46 -5.99 -1.54 -11.92
C LEU A 46 -5.23 -0.22 -12.01
N PHE A 47 -4.09 -0.12 -11.37
CA PHE A 47 -3.31 1.11 -11.32
C PHE A 47 -1.98 0.99 -12.06
N LYS A 48 -1.88 0.01 -12.95
CA LYS A 48 -0.65 -0.26 -13.67
C LYS A 48 -0.13 0.94 -14.47
N GLU A 49 -1.02 1.64 -15.14
CA GLU A 49 -0.64 2.80 -15.95
C GLU A 49 -0.04 3.91 -15.11
N GLU A 50 -0.69 4.20 -13.97
CA GLU A 50 -0.21 5.23 -13.06
C GLU A 50 1.16 4.86 -12.48
N LEU A 51 1.33 3.59 -12.11
CA LEU A 51 2.60 3.12 -11.58
C LEU A 51 3.72 3.15 -12.62
N LEU A 52 3.42 2.74 -13.85
CA LEU A 52 4.39 2.81 -14.94
C LEU A 52 4.75 4.25 -15.25
N GLY A 53 3.79 5.17 -15.13
CA GLY A 53 4.07 6.59 -15.29
C GLY A 53 5.08 7.11 -14.29
N LEU A 54 5.00 6.64 -13.04
CA LEU A 54 5.96 7.01 -12.02
C LEU A 54 7.35 6.43 -12.31
N VAL A 55 7.41 5.20 -12.77
CA VAL A 55 8.66 4.58 -13.19
C VAL A 55 9.29 5.37 -14.33
N ALA A 56 8.48 5.77 -15.31
CA ALA A 56 8.95 6.56 -16.45
C ALA A 56 9.52 7.92 -16.01
N GLN A 57 9.00 8.47 -14.92
CA GLN A 57 9.48 9.72 -14.33
C GLN A 57 10.69 9.52 -13.40
N LYS A 58 11.21 8.31 -13.36
CA LYS A 58 12.38 7.93 -12.53
C LYS A 58 12.11 8.02 -11.03
N LYS A 59 10.87 7.88 -10.64
CA LYS A 59 10.51 7.81 -9.22
C LYS A 59 10.68 6.38 -8.72
N LYS A 60 10.97 6.25 -7.43
CA LYS A 60 11.14 4.93 -6.83
C LYS A 60 9.77 4.29 -6.58
N VAL A 61 9.54 3.12 -7.14
CA VAL A 61 8.31 2.37 -6.97
C VAL A 61 8.63 1.02 -6.35
N VAL A 62 8.14 0.79 -5.14
CA VAL A 62 8.33 -0.47 -4.41
C VAL A 62 6.97 -1.10 -4.18
N LEU A 63 6.82 -2.32 -4.66
CA LEU A 63 5.55 -3.04 -4.61
C LEU A 63 5.70 -4.32 -3.81
N LEU A 64 4.76 -4.56 -2.91
CA LEU A 64 4.64 -5.82 -2.17
C LEU A 64 3.32 -6.44 -2.56
N THR A 65 3.35 -7.69 -3.02
CA THR A 65 2.13 -8.36 -3.45
C THR A 65 2.19 -9.84 -3.07
N ASP A 66 1.04 -10.48 -3.07
CA ASP A 66 0.90 -11.87 -2.65
C ASP A 66 1.11 -12.89 -3.77
N GLU A 67 1.20 -12.41 -5.01
CA GLU A 67 1.38 -13.27 -6.16
C GLU A 67 2.61 -12.86 -6.96
N GLU A 68 3.07 -13.74 -7.84
CA GLU A 68 4.14 -13.40 -8.73
C GLU A 68 3.71 -12.27 -9.67
N TYR A 69 4.49 -11.20 -9.70
CA TYR A 69 4.14 -10.03 -10.47
C TYR A 69 5.42 -9.38 -11.01
N SER A 70 5.35 -8.81 -12.18
CA SER A 70 6.48 -8.13 -12.78
C SER A 70 6.07 -6.78 -13.34
N MET A 71 6.93 -5.79 -13.17
CA MET A 71 6.77 -4.46 -13.73
C MET A 71 8.17 -3.88 -13.91
N ASP A 72 8.50 -3.54 -15.16
CA ASP A 72 9.83 -3.04 -15.47
C ASP A 72 10.10 -1.73 -14.74
N GLY A 73 11.24 -1.66 -14.06
CA GLY A 73 11.64 -0.47 -13.33
C GLY A 73 11.11 -0.36 -11.92
N ALA A 74 10.21 -1.22 -11.51
CA ALA A 74 9.72 -1.26 -10.14
C ALA A 74 10.46 -2.34 -9.34
N ILE A 75 10.58 -2.12 -8.05
CA ILE A 75 11.12 -3.11 -7.12
C ILE A 75 9.94 -3.89 -6.56
N ILE A 76 9.92 -5.19 -6.76
CA ILE A 76 8.78 -6.02 -6.38
C ILE A 76 9.20 -7.09 -5.38
N TYR A 77 8.44 -7.18 -4.30
CA TYR A 77 8.60 -8.20 -3.28
C TYR A 77 7.33 -9.02 -3.20
N ARG A 78 7.49 -10.34 -3.10
CA ARG A 78 6.36 -11.24 -2.93
C ARG A 78 6.21 -11.56 -1.46
N THR A 79 5.07 -11.20 -0.89
CA THR A 79 4.76 -11.52 0.50
C THR A 79 4.22 -12.93 0.59
N LYS A 80 4.62 -13.65 1.63
CA LYS A 80 4.01 -14.94 1.92
C LYS A 80 2.78 -14.70 2.77
N LYS A 81 1.67 -15.36 2.38
CA LYS A 81 0.52 -15.40 3.26
C LYS A 81 0.95 -16.13 4.52
N PHE A 82 0.68 -15.53 5.68
CA PHE A 82 0.86 -16.23 6.93
C PHE A 82 -0.13 -17.39 6.98
N GLU A 83 0.33 -18.58 6.62
CA GLU A 83 -0.46 -19.77 6.82
C GLU A 83 -0.42 -20.08 8.30
N ASN A 84 -1.52 -19.83 8.98
CA ASN A 84 -1.83 -20.48 10.24
C ASN A 84 -0.94 -20.26 11.44
N LEU A 85 -0.78 -19.02 11.86
CA LEU A 85 -0.42 -18.86 13.26
C LEU A 85 -1.61 -19.12 14.18
N SER A 86 -2.82 -19.00 13.68
CA SER A 86 -4.02 -19.19 14.49
C SER A 86 -4.90 -20.34 14.04
N GLY A 87 -4.60 -20.97 12.91
CA GLY A 87 -5.42 -22.05 12.39
C GLY A 87 -6.85 -21.66 12.08
N SER A 88 -7.18 -20.39 12.07
CA SER A 88 -8.53 -19.96 11.79
C SER A 88 -8.69 -19.54 10.34
N ALA A 89 -9.68 -20.11 9.72
CA ALA A 89 -10.08 -19.77 8.36
C ALA A 89 -10.63 -18.36 8.24
N ASP A 90 -10.82 -17.69 9.35
CA ASP A 90 -11.46 -16.38 9.41
C ASP A 90 -10.58 -15.27 8.84
N CYS A 91 -9.28 -15.52 8.69
CA CYS A 91 -8.35 -14.54 8.16
C CYS A 91 -8.22 -14.57 6.64
N GLU A 92 -8.83 -15.53 5.96
CA GLU A 92 -8.66 -15.70 4.52
C GLU A 92 -9.28 -14.61 3.68
N GLY A 93 -10.40 -14.05 4.14
CA GLY A 93 -11.10 -13.03 3.38
C GLY A 93 -10.51 -11.63 3.52
N ASP A 94 -9.75 -11.40 4.59
CA ASP A 94 -9.30 -10.05 4.92
C ASP A 94 -8.01 -9.66 4.24
N ALA A 95 -7.19 -10.62 3.83
CA ALA A 95 -5.88 -10.34 3.24
C ALA A 95 -5.96 -9.81 1.80
N ASP A 96 -6.98 -10.26 1.05
CA ASP A 96 -7.04 -9.97 -0.38
C ASP A 96 -7.42 -8.54 -0.71
N GLY A 97 -8.11 -7.87 0.20
CA GLY A 97 -8.53 -6.50 -0.02
C GLY A 97 -7.69 -5.46 0.67
N GLN A 98 -6.68 -5.86 1.42
CA GLN A 98 -5.88 -4.90 2.18
C GLN A 98 -5.03 -4.01 1.29
N LEU A 99 -5.01 -2.75 1.64
CA LEU A 99 -4.29 -1.72 0.91
C LEU A 99 -3.40 -0.95 1.87
N ARG A 100 -2.13 -0.84 1.54
CA ARG A 100 -1.20 0.03 2.27
C ARG A 100 -0.39 0.80 1.25
N LEU A 101 -0.62 2.09 1.19
CA LEU A 101 0.07 2.98 0.27
C LEU A 101 0.76 4.08 1.06
N ILE A 102 2.04 4.29 0.78
CA ILE A 102 2.80 5.39 1.37
C ILE A 102 3.46 6.14 0.23
N THR A 103 3.19 7.44 0.14
CA THR A 103 3.80 8.29 -0.88
C THR A 103 4.71 9.32 -0.24
N ASP A 104 5.93 9.45 -0.78
CA ASP A 104 6.94 10.42 -0.36
C ASP A 104 7.29 10.37 1.14
N SER A 105 6.98 9.26 1.80
CA SER A 105 7.16 9.10 3.24
C SER A 105 6.38 10.12 4.08
N ASN A 106 5.44 10.82 3.48
CA ASN A 106 4.66 11.88 4.13
C ASN A 106 3.17 11.57 4.18
N TYR A 107 2.67 10.73 3.31
CA TYR A 107 1.23 10.46 3.20
C TYR A 107 0.98 8.97 3.19
N ALA A 108 -0.11 8.53 3.81
CA ALA A 108 -0.47 7.13 3.86
C ALA A 108 -1.96 6.93 3.60
N LEU A 109 -2.27 5.84 2.93
CA LEU A 109 -3.64 5.38 2.72
C LEU A 109 -3.66 3.90 3.06
N THR A 110 -4.48 3.52 4.04
CA THR A 110 -4.55 2.13 4.48
C THR A 110 -5.98 1.72 4.76
N GLY A 111 -6.29 0.47 4.48
CA GLY A 111 -7.61 -0.07 4.73
C GLY A 111 -7.92 -1.20 3.78
N GLU A 112 -9.19 -1.27 3.38
CA GLU A 112 -9.66 -2.31 2.49
C GLU A 112 -10.15 -1.74 1.18
N LEU A 113 -9.76 -2.37 0.08
CA LEU A 113 -10.28 -2.07 -1.24
C LEU A 113 -10.95 -3.32 -1.77
N GLN A 114 -12.18 -3.56 -1.33
CA GLN A 114 -13.01 -4.66 -1.79
C GLN A 114 -14.08 -4.13 -2.72
N ASP A 115 -14.73 -5.04 -3.42
CA ASP A 115 -15.80 -4.66 -4.35
C ASP A 115 -17.11 -4.40 -3.60
N LYS A 116 -17.05 -3.51 -2.62
CA LYS A 116 -18.19 -3.15 -1.78
C LYS A 116 -18.20 -1.66 -1.50
N GLU A 117 -19.39 -1.09 -1.48
CA GLU A 117 -19.54 0.32 -1.10
C GLU A 117 -19.21 0.56 0.36
N THR A 118 -19.16 -0.51 1.16
CA THR A 118 -18.80 -0.42 2.57
C THR A 118 -17.31 -0.43 2.84
N SER A 119 -16.49 -0.60 1.80
CA SER A 119 -15.03 -0.54 1.97
C SER A 119 -14.62 0.82 2.51
N THR A 120 -13.70 0.82 3.46
CA THR A 120 -13.20 2.05 4.07
C THR A 120 -11.68 2.05 4.09
N CYS A 121 -11.11 3.24 3.89
CA CYS A 121 -9.68 3.46 4.05
C CYS A 121 -9.45 4.71 4.89
N LEU A 122 -8.34 4.71 5.58
CA LEU A 122 -7.89 5.86 6.34
C LEU A 122 -6.74 6.53 5.59
N TYR A 123 -6.92 7.80 5.27
CA TYR A 123 -5.86 8.64 4.74
C TYR A 123 -5.26 9.45 5.88
N SER A 124 -3.95 9.57 5.91
CA SER A 124 -3.29 10.38 6.93
C SER A 124 -2.02 11.02 6.41
N ALA A 125 -1.80 12.26 6.85
CA ALA A 125 -0.52 12.94 6.71
C ALA A 125 0.16 13.09 8.06
N ASN A 126 -0.33 12.39 9.09
CA ASN A 126 0.29 12.43 10.42
C ASN A 126 1.63 11.70 10.39
N PRO A 127 2.74 12.37 10.75
CA PRO A 127 4.06 11.77 10.64
C PRO A 127 4.24 10.48 11.44
N ASN A 128 3.61 10.39 12.61
CA ASN A 128 3.75 9.21 13.45
C ASN A 128 3.06 8.00 12.84
N LEU A 129 1.85 8.18 12.29
CA LEU A 129 1.13 7.09 11.66
C LEU A 129 1.82 6.66 10.37
N VAL A 130 2.25 7.62 9.55
CA VAL A 130 2.97 7.32 8.31
C VAL A 130 4.24 6.53 8.60
N ARG A 131 4.99 6.95 9.62
CA ARG A 131 6.22 6.25 10.02
C ARG A 131 5.94 4.84 10.50
N LEU A 132 4.88 4.65 11.28
CA LEU A 132 4.50 3.33 11.76
C LEU A 132 4.20 2.38 10.60
N LEU A 133 3.44 2.84 9.62
CA LEU A 133 3.13 2.03 8.45
C LEU A 133 4.37 1.78 7.58
N LYS A 134 5.22 2.78 7.44
CA LYS A 134 6.46 2.63 6.69
C LYS A 134 7.38 1.60 7.35
N ASP A 135 7.50 1.66 8.67
CA ASP A 135 8.33 0.70 9.40
C ASP A 135 7.77 -0.72 9.26
N ALA A 136 6.45 -0.87 9.26
CA ALA A 136 5.83 -2.18 9.06
C ALA A 136 6.17 -2.75 7.69
N LEU A 137 6.11 -1.94 6.64
CA LEU A 137 6.47 -2.38 5.29
C LEU A 137 7.96 -2.68 5.18
N ALA A 138 8.81 -1.86 5.79
CA ALA A 138 10.24 -2.10 5.80
C ALA A 138 10.59 -3.41 6.50
N ASN A 139 9.90 -3.73 7.59
CA ASN A 139 10.11 -4.98 8.30
C ASN A 139 9.66 -6.18 7.46
N GLU A 140 8.56 -6.07 6.74
CA GLU A 140 8.13 -7.11 5.82
C GLU A 140 9.15 -7.36 4.72
N ILE A 141 9.67 -6.31 4.13
CA ILE A 141 10.70 -6.41 3.10
C ILE A 141 11.94 -7.10 3.65
N ARG A 142 12.36 -6.70 4.84
CA ARG A 142 13.53 -7.27 5.49
C ARG A 142 13.34 -8.77 5.75
N LEU A 143 12.16 -9.17 6.18
CA LEU A 143 11.84 -10.57 6.41
C LEU A 143 11.88 -11.38 5.10
N ILE A 144 11.34 -10.82 4.02
CA ILE A 144 11.38 -11.46 2.71
C ILE A 144 12.82 -11.64 2.25
N GLU A 145 13.68 -10.66 2.45
CA GLU A 145 15.08 -10.76 2.05
C GLU A 145 15.84 -11.82 2.86
N ILE A 146 15.55 -11.92 4.15
CA ILE A 146 16.15 -12.94 5.01
C ILE A 146 15.73 -14.33 4.54
N GLU A 147 14.45 -14.54 4.25
CA GLU A 147 13.95 -15.82 3.78
C GLU A 147 14.55 -16.22 2.44
N LYS A 148 14.79 -15.27 1.55
CA LYS A 148 15.44 -15.54 0.27
C LYS A 148 16.87 -16.02 0.47
N LYS A 149 17.61 -15.44 1.41
CA LYS A 149 18.97 -15.89 1.72
C LYS A 149 18.97 -17.31 2.25
N ASP A 150 18.05 -17.63 3.14
CA ASP A 150 17.95 -18.97 3.71
C ASP A 150 17.59 -19.99 2.64
N ALA A 151 16.74 -19.64 1.70
CA ALA A 151 16.34 -20.52 0.62
C ALA A 151 17.45 -20.74 -0.41
N SER A 152 18.40 -19.82 -0.52
CA SER A 152 19.51 -19.95 -1.47
C SER A 152 20.71 -20.73 -0.95
N ILE A 153 20.67 -21.13 0.30
CA ILE A 153 21.67 -21.99 0.90
C ILE A 153 21.22 -23.47 0.72
#